data_83df22da60446feb2019667f5a81c17f
#
_entry.id   83df22da60446feb2019667f5a81c17f
#
_cell.length_a   1.000
_cell.length_b   1.000
_cell.length_c   1.000
_cell.angle_alpha   90.00
_cell.angle_beta   90.00
_cell.angle_gamma   90.00
#
_symmetry.space_group_name_H-M   'P 1'
#
loop_
_entity.id
_entity.type
_entity.pdbx_description
1 polymer ?
#
loop_
_entity_poly.entity_id
_entity_poly.type
_entity_poly.pdbx_seq_one_letter_code
_entity_poly.pdbx_strand_id
1 'polypeptide(L)'
;MGKTYWLLSCTEENFKATRDLEFGVQGVDTRQRRKAVRMSEEDRMIFYISDRRAFAATTTLTSDHFEDHERIWSTHSEAEYFPHRVKMRADVVVAEGKWVDGMEIGPRLEYVRKWPPEMWPLALVGMLHIIPQRDFTMLEEELKRAYKEKPFGRRGRGRRGRRGRRNRGGVATQD
;
A
#
# COMPACT_ATOMS: atom_id res chain seq x y z
N MET A 1 11.52 -24.72 8.20
CA MET A 1 11.76 -24.03 6.93
C MET A 1 11.49 -22.56 7.07
N GLY A 2 12.30 -21.71 6.44
CA GLY A 2 12.17 -20.26 6.53
C GLY A 2 10.91 -19.72 5.86
N LYS A 3 10.49 -18.52 6.25
CA LYS A 3 9.38 -17.80 5.61
C LYS A 3 9.72 -17.40 4.18
N THR A 4 8.73 -17.44 3.32
CA THR A 4 8.79 -16.81 1.99
C THR A 4 8.20 -15.42 2.04
N TYR A 5 8.83 -14.49 1.35
CA TYR A 5 8.41 -13.11 1.24
C TYR A 5 7.87 -12.87 -0.16
N TRP A 6 6.60 -12.53 -0.22
CA TRP A 6 5.85 -12.35 -1.46
C TRP A 6 5.62 -10.88 -1.76
N LEU A 7 5.66 -10.53 -3.04
CA LEU A 7 5.18 -9.25 -3.54
C LEU A 7 3.99 -9.54 -4.46
N LEU A 8 2.85 -8.95 -4.12
CA LEU A 8 1.65 -8.98 -4.93
C LEU A 8 1.52 -7.66 -5.70
N SER A 9 1.57 -7.75 -7.03
CA SER A 9 1.29 -6.62 -7.91
C SER A 9 -0.18 -6.65 -8.31
N CYS A 10 -0.91 -5.61 -7.98
CA CYS A 10 -2.33 -5.48 -8.30
C CYS A 10 -2.69 -4.07 -8.73
N THR A 11 -3.86 -3.92 -9.34
CA THR A 11 -4.44 -2.61 -9.62
C THR A 11 -4.97 -1.96 -8.35
N GLU A 12 -5.13 -0.63 -8.37
CA GLU A 12 -5.76 0.09 -7.27
C GLU A 12 -7.18 -0.43 -6.97
N GLU A 13 -7.96 -0.71 -8.01
CA GLU A 13 -9.31 -1.29 -7.88
C GLU A 13 -9.29 -2.60 -7.10
N ASN A 14 -8.39 -3.51 -7.46
CA ASN A 14 -8.27 -4.81 -6.80
C ASN A 14 -7.66 -4.70 -5.40
N PHE A 15 -6.75 -3.78 -5.18
CA PHE A 15 -6.27 -3.46 -3.83
C PHE A 15 -7.42 -3.01 -2.92
N LYS A 16 -8.28 -2.13 -3.42
CA LYS A 16 -9.46 -1.67 -2.67
C LYS A 16 -10.44 -2.81 -2.38
N ALA A 17 -10.64 -3.73 -3.33
CA ALA A 17 -11.47 -4.92 -3.09
C ALA A 17 -10.92 -5.78 -1.94
N THR A 18 -9.61 -6.00 -1.90
CA THR A 18 -8.95 -6.72 -0.80
C THR A 18 -9.04 -5.95 0.52
N ARG A 19 -8.86 -4.63 0.49
CA ARG A 19 -9.01 -3.75 1.65
C ARG A 19 -10.43 -3.81 2.22
N ASP A 20 -11.44 -3.83 1.37
CA ASP A 20 -12.85 -3.89 1.77
C ASP A 20 -13.21 -5.23 2.43
N LEU A 21 -12.40 -6.27 2.21
CA LEU A 21 -12.43 -7.55 2.93
C LEU A 21 -11.53 -7.55 4.17
N GLU A 22 -11.08 -6.38 4.62
CA GLU A 22 -10.17 -6.22 5.77
C GLU A 22 -8.87 -7.03 5.63
N PHE A 23 -8.40 -7.21 4.40
CA PHE A 23 -7.22 -8.04 4.05
C PHE A 23 -7.33 -9.49 4.51
N GLY A 24 -8.56 -10.02 4.65
CA GLY A 24 -8.78 -11.39 5.12
C GLY A 24 -8.44 -12.47 4.10
N VAL A 25 -8.48 -12.17 2.82
CA VAL A 25 -8.20 -13.11 1.73
C VAL A 25 -7.58 -12.39 0.53
N GLN A 26 -6.68 -13.05 -0.17
CA GLN A 26 -6.13 -12.60 -1.44
C GLN A 26 -6.14 -13.75 -2.45
N GLY A 27 -6.56 -13.42 -3.66
CA GLY A 27 -6.52 -14.33 -4.82
C GLY A 27 -5.41 -13.98 -5.80
N VAL A 28 -4.97 -14.97 -6.53
CA VAL A 28 -3.90 -14.87 -7.51
C VAL A 28 -4.33 -15.51 -8.83
N ASP A 29 -3.94 -14.87 -9.91
CA ASP A 29 -4.19 -15.26 -11.31
C ASP A 29 -3.78 -16.72 -11.57
N THR A 30 -4.56 -17.41 -12.39
CA THR A 30 -4.31 -18.79 -12.80
C THR A 30 -2.91 -19.00 -13.39
N ARG A 31 -2.38 -18.00 -14.10
CA ARG A 31 -1.02 -18.04 -14.66
C ARG A 31 0.08 -18.13 -13.61
N GLN A 32 -0.20 -17.75 -12.38
CA GLN A 32 0.74 -17.79 -11.26
C GLN A 32 0.64 -19.08 -10.43
N ARG A 33 -0.12 -20.07 -10.88
CA ARG A 33 -0.39 -21.31 -10.13
C ARG A 33 0.87 -21.95 -9.56
N ARG A 34 1.95 -22.05 -10.34
CA ARG A 34 3.19 -22.69 -9.90
C ARG A 34 3.82 -22.02 -8.68
N LYS A 35 3.72 -20.72 -8.60
CA LYS A 35 4.18 -19.95 -7.43
C LYS A 35 3.15 -20.01 -6.32
N ALA A 36 1.88 -19.80 -6.66
CA ALA A 36 0.78 -19.68 -5.70
C ALA A 36 0.64 -20.91 -4.80
N VAL A 37 0.80 -22.12 -5.34
CA VAL A 37 0.72 -23.38 -4.56
C VAL A 37 1.81 -23.50 -3.50
N ARG A 38 2.84 -22.65 -3.54
CA ARG A 38 3.93 -22.61 -2.57
C ARG A 38 3.68 -21.65 -1.41
N MET A 39 2.63 -20.83 -1.49
CA MET A 39 2.26 -19.94 -0.41
C MET A 39 1.82 -20.75 0.81
N SER A 40 2.38 -20.42 1.96
CA SER A 40 2.18 -21.14 3.22
C SER A 40 1.84 -20.19 4.35
N GLU A 41 1.17 -20.72 5.36
CA GLU A 41 0.97 -20.04 6.63
C GLU A 41 2.27 -19.45 7.18
N GLU A 42 2.21 -18.27 7.77
CA GLU A 42 3.33 -17.47 8.29
C GLU A 42 4.22 -16.80 7.23
N ASP A 43 4.04 -17.05 5.95
CA ASP A 43 4.67 -16.24 4.92
C ASP A 43 4.22 -14.77 5.02
N ARG A 44 5.01 -13.87 4.46
CA ARG A 44 4.70 -12.44 4.46
C ARG A 44 4.44 -11.96 3.03
N MET A 45 3.56 -10.98 2.89
CA MET A 45 3.20 -10.43 1.59
C MET A 45 3.15 -8.91 1.64
N ILE A 46 3.74 -8.27 0.63
CA ILE A 46 3.63 -6.83 0.42
C ILE A 46 2.82 -6.53 -0.84
N PHE A 47 1.98 -5.50 -0.76
CA PHE A 47 1.14 -5.05 -1.86
C PHE A 47 1.77 -3.90 -2.61
N TYR A 48 1.97 -4.11 -3.91
CA TYR A 48 2.39 -3.11 -4.88
C TYR A 48 1.22 -2.76 -5.79
N ILE A 49 0.87 -1.50 -5.85
CA ILE A 49 -0.23 -0.99 -6.69
C ILE A 49 0.36 -0.54 -8.02
N SER A 50 0.20 -1.36 -9.06
CA SER A 50 0.91 -1.21 -10.33
C SER A 50 0.54 0.05 -11.11
N ASP A 51 -0.73 0.43 -11.13
CA ASP A 51 -1.22 1.63 -11.81
C ASP A 51 -0.94 2.94 -11.04
N ARG A 52 -0.48 2.82 -9.81
CA ARG A 52 0.01 3.94 -8.99
C ARG A 52 1.51 3.91 -8.74
N ARG A 53 2.17 2.81 -9.09
CA ARG A 53 3.59 2.58 -8.79
C ARG A 53 3.92 2.87 -7.33
N ALA A 54 3.12 2.32 -6.43
CA ALA A 54 3.21 2.59 -4.99
C ALA A 54 3.07 1.32 -4.17
N PHE A 55 3.73 1.29 -3.01
CA PHE A 55 3.56 0.25 -2.01
C PHE A 55 2.59 0.72 -0.93
N ALA A 56 1.68 -0.15 -0.49
CA ALA A 56 0.54 0.28 0.31
C ALA A 56 0.31 -0.50 1.61
N ALA A 57 0.66 -1.78 1.65
CA ALA A 57 0.36 -2.61 2.81
C ALA A 57 1.26 -3.84 2.90
N THR A 58 1.42 -4.36 4.12
CA THR A 58 1.98 -5.68 4.38
C THR A 58 0.99 -6.53 5.16
N THR A 59 1.04 -7.83 4.90
CA THR A 59 0.22 -8.85 5.54
C THR A 59 1.04 -10.07 5.94
N THR A 60 0.50 -10.85 6.86
CA THR A 60 0.99 -12.21 7.18
C THR A 60 -0.05 -13.22 6.72
N LEU A 61 0.38 -14.26 6.01
CA LEU A 61 -0.50 -15.34 5.59
C LEU A 61 -0.90 -16.18 6.81
N THR A 62 -2.19 -16.47 6.91
CA THR A 62 -2.76 -17.25 8.01
C THR A 62 -3.28 -18.60 7.57
N SER A 63 -3.11 -18.95 6.30
CA SER A 63 -3.40 -20.26 5.74
C SER A 63 -2.38 -20.64 4.68
N ASP A 64 -2.32 -21.93 4.37
CA ASP A 64 -1.70 -22.42 3.15
C ASP A 64 -2.58 -22.06 1.94
N HIS A 65 -2.03 -22.28 0.74
CA HIS A 65 -2.77 -22.10 -0.51
C HIS A 65 -4.04 -22.98 -0.53
N PHE A 66 -5.13 -22.39 -1.02
CA PHE A 66 -6.39 -23.09 -1.35
C PHE A 66 -7.00 -22.53 -2.63
N GLU A 67 -7.98 -23.21 -3.17
CA GLU A 67 -8.71 -22.76 -4.36
C GLU A 67 -10.14 -22.37 -4.00
N ASP A 68 -10.63 -21.29 -4.61
CA ASP A 68 -12.01 -20.82 -4.47
C ASP A 68 -12.47 -20.17 -5.77
N HIS A 69 -13.77 -20.19 -6.03
CA HIS A 69 -14.39 -19.72 -7.26
C HIS A 69 -15.20 -18.43 -7.11
N GLU A 70 -15.32 -17.90 -5.91
CA GLU A 70 -16.04 -16.65 -5.69
C GLU A 70 -15.35 -15.48 -6.40
N ARG A 71 -16.14 -14.70 -7.14
CA ARG A 71 -15.62 -13.52 -7.85
C ARG A 71 -15.57 -12.33 -6.90
N ILE A 72 -14.36 -11.91 -6.59
CA ILE A 72 -14.10 -10.77 -5.70
C ILE A 72 -13.42 -9.63 -6.45
N TRP A 73 -12.44 -9.97 -7.32
CA TRP A 73 -11.59 -9.01 -8.00
C TRP A 73 -11.99 -8.83 -9.45
N SER A 74 -11.69 -7.64 -9.98
CA SER A 74 -11.79 -7.36 -11.41
C SER A 74 -10.64 -8.04 -12.16
N THR A 75 -10.97 -8.70 -13.27
CA THR A 75 -10.03 -9.48 -14.07
C THR A 75 -10.13 -9.11 -15.54
N HIS A 76 -9.09 -9.42 -16.32
CA HIS A 76 -9.00 -9.11 -17.73
C HIS A 76 -9.88 -10.00 -18.64
N SER A 77 -10.46 -11.06 -18.09
CA SER A 77 -11.38 -11.95 -18.81
C SER A 77 -12.40 -12.57 -17.87
N GLU A 78 -13.55 -12.98 -18.42
CA GLU A 78 -14.59 -13.64 -17.64
C GLU A 78 -14.18 -15.04 -17.14
N ALA A 79 -13.21 -15.66 -17.83
CA ALA A 79 -12.69 -16.97 -17.43
C ALA A 79 -11.72 -16.89 -16.23
N GLU A 80 -11.17 -15.71 -15.94
CA GLU A 80 -10.26 -15.50 -14.81
C GLU A 80 -11.01 -14.96 -13.60
N TYR A 81 -10.76 -15.51 -12.41
CA TYR A 81 -11.37 -15.09 -11.15
C TYR A 81 -10.40 -15.14 -9.96
N PHE A 82 -9.11 -15.26 -10.22
CA PHE A 82 -8.07 -15.40 -9.19
C PHE A 82 -8.33 -16.55 -8.22
N PRO A 83 -8.29 -17.81 -8.71
CA PRO A 83 -8.72 -18.97 -7.93
C PRO A 83 -7.74 -19.42 -6.86
N HIS A 84 -6.47 -19.05 -6.98
CA HIS A 84 -5.41 -19.43 -6.04
C HIS A 84 -5.39 -18.45 -4.88
N ARG A 85 -5.75 -18.91 -3.69
CA ARG A 85 -6.02 -18.02 -2.56
C ARG A 85 -5.26 -18.39 -1.31
N VAL A 86 -5.06 -17.38 -0.49
CA VAL A 86 -4.58 -17.50 0.88
C VAL A 86 -5.42 -16.61 1.78
N LYS A 87 -5.62 -17.06 3.01
CA LYS A 87 -6.09 -16.18 4.09
C LYS A 87 -4.90 -15.42 4.67
N MET A 88 -5.17 -14.24 5.16
CA MET A 88 -4.13 -13.39 5.73
C MET A 88 -4.69 -12.44 6.79
N ARG A 89 -3.79 -11.78 7.51
CA ARG A 89 -4.12 -10.66 8.40
C ARG A 89 -3.25 -9.46 8.02
N ALA A 90 -3.80 -8.27 8.14
CA ALA A 90 -3.06 -7.04 7.91
C ALA A 90 -2.02 -6.81 9.02
N ASP A 91 -0.82 -6.38 8.63
CA ASP A 91 0.22 -5.96 9.56
C ASP A 91 0.40 -4.43 9.52
N VAL A 92 0.72 -3.88 8.36
CA VAL A 92 0.85 -2.44 8.14
C VAL A 92 -0.02 -2.05 6.95
N VAL A 93 -0.95 -1.13 7.15
CA VAL A 93 -1.79 -0.58 6.10
C VAL A 93 -1.67 0.93 6.10
N VAL A 94 -1.18 1.48 5.01
CA VAL A 94 -1.01 2.92 4.83
C VAL A 94 -2.26 3.51 4.18
N ALA A 95 -2.75 4.62 4.70
CA ALA A 95 -3.91 5.29 4.15
C ALA A 95 -3.67 5.75 2.70
N GLU A 96 -4.73 5.74 1.90
CA GLU A 96 -4.72 6.32 0.56
C GLU A 96 -4.21 7.76 0.60
N GLY A 97 -3.37 8.12 -0.35
CA GLY A 97 -2.70 9.43 -0.39
C GLY A 97 -1.38 9.48 0.39
N LYS A 98 -1.02 8.42 1.13
CA LYS A 98 0.25 8.29 1.85
C LYS A 98 1.06 7.07 1.44
N TRP A 99 0.64 6.38 0.40
CA TRP A 99 1.37 5.22 -0.11
C TRP A 99 2.81 5.57 -0.44
N VAL A 100 3.72 4.63 -0.22
CA VAL A 100 5.14 4.82 -0.48
C VAL A 100 5.39 4.83 -1.99
N ASP A 101 5.99 5.91 -2.47
CA ASP A 101 6.28 6.08 -3.90
C ASP A 101 7.31 5.05 -4.38
N GLY A 102 6.88 4.18 -5.28
CA GLY A 102 7.73 3.18 -5.89
C GLY A 102 8.87 3.77 -6.74
N MET A 103 8.70 4.97 -7.27
CA MET A 103 9.74 5.64 -8.06
C MET A 103 10.98 5.99 -7.22
N GLU A 104 10.79 6.22 -5.93
CA GLU A 104 11.90 6.49 -5.00
C GLU A 104 12.55 5.20 -4.49
N ILE A 105 11.74 4.22 -4.09
CA ILE A 105 12.24 3.02 -3.42
C ILE A 105 12.48 1.84 -4.37
N GLY A 106 11.71 1.74 -5.45
CA GLY A 106 11.78 0.62 -6.39
C GLY A 106 13.19 0.35 -6.93
N PRO A 107 13.93 1.35 -7.41
CA PRO A 107 15.30 1.14 -7.91
C PRO A 107 16.30 0.62 -6.87
N ARG A 108 16.00 0.75 -5.59
CA ARG A 108 16.85 0.29 -4.48
C ARG A 108 16.67 -1.19 -4.14
N LEU A 109 15.65 -1.85 -4.69
CA LEU A 109 15.36 -3.24 -4.42
C LEU A 109 16.41 -4.15 -5.08
N GLU A 110 16.90 -5.13 -4.35
CA GLU A 110 17.79 -6.16 -4.89
C GLU A 110 17.10 -6.97 -5.99
N TYR A 111 15.83 -7.23 -5.85
CA TYR A 111 15.01 -7.96 -6.81
C TYR A 111 15.02 -7.35 -8.23
N VAL A 112 15.18 -6.04 -8.34
CA VAL A 112 15.15 -5.32 -9.63
C VAL A 112 16.55 -5.04 -10.21
N ARG A 113 17.63 -5.45 -9.57
CA ARG A 113 19.02 -5.12 -9.95
C ARG A 113 19.39 -5.46 -11.39
N LYS A 114 18.77 -6.45 -11.98
CA LYS A 114 19.03 -6.86 -13.37
C LYS A 114 18.49 -5.86 -14.41
N TRP A 115 17.66 -4.93 -13.96
CA TRP A 115 17.04 -3.92 -14.80
C TRP A 115 17.74 -2.57 -14.63
N PRO A 116 17.86 -1.75 -15.70
CA PRO A 116 18.25 -0.35 -15.51
C PRO A 116 17.33 0.34 -14.50
N PRO A 117 17.83 1.28 -13.67
CA PRO A 117 17.03 1.90 -12.60
C PRO A 117 15.70 2.48 -13.08
N GLU A 118 15.69 3.11 -14.26
CA GLU A 118 14.49 3.69 -14.86
C GLU A 118 13.49 2.65 -15.35
N MET A 119 13.91 1.40 -15.53
CA MET A 119 13.09 0.29 -16.02
C MET A 119 12.68 -0.69 -14.91
N TRP A 120 12.92 -0.35 -13.67
CA TRP A 120 12.62 -1.23 -12.52
C TRP A 120 11.17 -1.78 -12.51
N PRO A 121 10.13 -1.03 -12.98
CA PRO A 121 8.77 -1.59 -12.97
C PRO A 121 8.60 -2.84 -13.82
N LEU A 122 9.47 -3.06 -14.82
CA LEU A 122 9.43 -4.27 -15.65
C LEU A 122 9.76 -5.54 -14.86
N ALA A 123 10.53 -5.44 -13.79
CA ALA A 123 10.81 -6.56 -12.90
C ALA A 123 9.56 -7.03 -12.13
N LEU A 124 8.55 -6.17 -12.00
CA LEU A 124 7.31 -6.45 -11.28
C LEU A 124 6.14 -6.76 -12.22
N VAL A 125 6.41 -7.04 -13.49
CA VAL A 125 5.39 -7.54 -14.43
C VAL A 125 4.95 -8.94 -13.98
N GLY A 126 3.64 -9.17 -13.97
CA GLY A 126 3.05 -10.36 -13.39
C GLY A 126 2.58 -10.12 -11.95
N MET A 127 1.64 -10.93 -11.50
CA MET A 127 0.91 -10.66 -10.25
C MET A 127 1.68 -11.07 -9.00
N LEU A 128 2.45 -12.16 -9.04
CA LEU A 128 3.05 -12.75 -7.85
C LEU A 128 4.56 -12.92 -8.01
N HIS A 129 5.30 -12.39 -7.04
CA HIS A 129 6.77 -12.46 -7.01
C HIS A 129 7.26 -12.94 -5.65
N ILE A 130 8.40 -13.67 -5.67
CA ILE A 130 9.16 -13.99 -4.47
C ILE A 130 10.31 -12.98 -4.39
N ILE A 131 10.38 -12.23 -3.30
CA ILE A 131 11.41 -11.21 -3.10
C ILE A 131 12.33 -11.59 -1.94
N PRO A 132 13.58 -11.09 -1.93
CA PRO A 132 14.47 -11.27 -0.79
C PRO A 132 13.90 -10.67 0.50
N GLN A 133 14.15 -11.31 1.62
CA GLN A 133 13.78 -10.78 2.94
C GLN A 133 14.26 -9.35 3.16
N ARG A 134 15.47 -9.05 2.70
CA ARG A 134 16.07 -7.71 2.78
C ARG A 134 15.19 -6.64 2.13
N ASP A 135 14.67 -6.93 0.94
CA ASP A 135 13.78 -6.01 0.21
C ASP A 135 12.47 -5.83 0.97
N PHE A 136 11.89 -6.92 1.42
CA PHE A 136 10.65 -6.88 2.20
C PHE A 136 10.81 -6.04 3.47
N THR A 137 11.87 -6.26 4.23
CA THR A 137 12.15 -5.50 5.45
C THR A 137 12.30 -4.02 5.17
N MET A 138 13.06 -3.66 4.14
CA MET A 138 13.24 -2.27 3.74
C MET A 138 11.91 -1.59 3.36
N LEU A 139 11.09 -2.27 2.56
CA LEU A 139 9.79 -1.77 2.15
C LEU A 139 8.83 -1.63 3.34
N GLU A 140 8.80 -2.61 4.23
CA GLU A 140 7.94 -2.54 5.42
C GLU A 140 8.34 -1.42 6.37
N GLU A 141 9.62 -1.16 6.53
CA GLU A 141 10.09 -0.01 7.32
C GLU A 141 9.64 1.33 6.72
N GLU A 142 9.70 1.48 5.41
CA GLU A 142 9.18 2.68 4.74
C GLU A 142 7.66 2.82 4.90
N LEU A 143 6.92 1.72 4.82
CA LEU A 143 5.47 1.73 5.11
C LEU A 143 5.17 2.12 6.55
N LYS A 144 5.95 1.64 7.51
CA LYS A 144 5.81 2.01 8.93
C LYS A 144 6.08 3.50 9.16
N ARG A 145 7.05 4.07 8.48
CA ARG A 145 7.30 5.52 8.51
C ARG A 145 6.12 6.30 7.96
N ALA A 146 5.64 5.94 6.78
CA ALA A 146 4.48 6.58 6.15
C ALA A 146 3.21 6.46 7.02
N TYR A 147 3.03 5.34 7.70
CA TYR A 147 1.93 5.12 8.64
C TYR A 147 1.99 6.07 9.86
N LYS A 148 3.19 6.34 10.37
CA LYS A 148 3.40 7.19 11.55
C LYS A 148 3.38 8.69 11.23
N GLU A 149 3.66 9.08 9.98
CA GLU A 149 3.61 10.47 9.57
C GLU A 149 2.18 10.98 9.68
N LYS A 150 1.94 11.85 10.67
CA LYS A 150 0.66 12.57 10.77
C LYS A 150 0.48 13.43 9.53
N PRO A 151 -0.74 13.54 8.99
CA PRO A 151 -1.00 14.49 7.92
C PRO A 151 -0.52 15.86 8.38
N PHE A 152 0.26 16.52 7.55
CA PHE A 152 0.70 17.91 7.79
C PHE A 152 -0.55 18.73 8.11
N GLY A 153 -0.73 19.06 9.38
CA GLY A 153 -1.81 19.92 9.80
C GLY A 153 -1.69 21.21 9.00
N ARG A 154 -2.72 21.55 8.25
CA ARG A 154 -2.88 22.92 7.72
C ARG A 154 -2.63 23.84 8.91
N ARG A 155 -1.47 24.49 8.93
CA ARG A 155 -1.24 25.60 9.86
C ARG A 155 -2.39 26.55 9.64
N GLY A 156 -3.32 26.59 10.57
CA GLY A 156 -4.38 27.57 10.57
C GLY A 156 -3.71 28.95 10.47
N ARG A 157 -4.00 29.65 9.39
CA ARG A 157 -3.67 31.06 9.30
C ARG A 157 -4.36 31.71 10.49
N GLY A 158 -3.57 32.01 11.53
CA GLY A 158 -4.03 32.80 12.65
C GLY A 158 -4.58 34.12 12.12
N ARG A 159 -5.88 34.31 12.23
CA ARG A 159 -6.51 35.60 12.12
C ARG A 159 -5.86 36.50 13.17
N ARG A 160 -4.92 37.32 12.77
CA ARG A 160 -4.48 38.45 13.57
C ARG A 160 -5.70 39.36 13.78
N GLY A 161 -6.26 39.31 14.97
CA GLY A 161 -7.30 40.21 15.41
C GLY A 161 -6.76 41.64 15.38
N ARG A 162 -7.37 42.49 14.54
CA ARG A 162 -7.22 43.92 14.59
C ARG A 162 -7.80 44.40 15.94
N ARG A 163 -6.94 44.73 16.87
CA ARG A 163 -7.32 45.49 18.06
C ARG A 163 -7.74 46.88 17.59
N GLY A 164 -9.03 47.17 17.68
CA GLY A 164 -9.57 48.49 17.49
C GLY A 164 -9.07 49.43 18.58
N ARG A 165 -8.41 50.49 18.15
CA ARG A 165 -8.07 51.63 18.98
C ARG A 165 -9.36 52.34 19.34
N ARG A 166 -9.76 52.31 20.63
CA ARG A 166 -10.77 53.21 21.16
C ARG A 166 -10.13 54.58 21.31
N ASN A 167 -10.62 55.54 20.55
CA ASN A 167 -10.33 56.97 20.68
C ASN A 167 -11.30 57.53 21.73
N ARG A 168 -10.79 57.98 22.88
CA ARG A 168 -11.54 58.82 23.79
C ARG A 168 -11.38 60.25 23.34
N GLY A 169 -12.44 60.82 22.80
CA GLY A 169 -12.56 62.25 22.64
C GLY A 169 -13.58 62.76 23.63
N GLY A 170 -13.11 63.56 24.57
CA GLY A 170 -13.96 64.25 25.51
C GLY A 170 -14.68 65.41 24.84
N VAL A 171 -15.88 65.61 25.26
CA VAL A 171 -16.61 66.85 24.92
C VAL A 171 -16.86 67.62 26.21
N ALA A 172 -16.38 68.85 26.22
CA ALA A 172 -16.69 69.79 27.24
C ALA A 172 -18.06 70.43 26.96
N THR A 173 -18.83 70.60 28.01
CA THR A 173 -20.05 71.37 28.10
C THR A 173 -19.81 72.84 28.08
N GLN A 174 -20.71 73.63 27.50
CA GLN A 174 -21.14 74.88 28.08
C GLN A 174 -22.52 75.31 27.50
N ASP A 175 -23.35 75.70 28.49
CA ASP A 175 -24.57 76.49 28.52
C ASP A 175 -25.83 75.92 27.88
#